data_18faca946d0f32f1a64b5663b7025730
#
_entry.id   18faca946d0f32f1a64b5663b7025730
#
_cell.length_a   1.000
_cell.length_b   1.000
_cell.length_c   1.000
_cell.angle_alpha   90.00
_cell.angle_beta   90.00
_cell.angle_gamma   90.00
#
_symmetry.space_group_name_H-M   'P 1'
#
loop_
_entity.id
_entity.type
_entity.pdbx_description
1 polymer ?
#
loop_
_entity_poly.entity_id
_entity_poly.type
_entity_poly.pdbx_seq_one_letter_code
_entity_poly.pdbx_strand_id
1 'polypeptide(L)'
;MKKSYWLKKISIPNADLFLEYIRTVIPWLKSVGGVVIKKDIRQDSNSINWDGGQLGMIIEFDSKLSAKKAFYSEVFQNYLKTRDLIDLVTISTF
;
A
#
# COMPACT_ATOMS: atom_id res chain seq x y z
N MET A 1 21.86 -6.59 -9.23
CA MET A 1 20.65 -7.18 -8.62
C MET A 1 19.42 -6.46 -9.17
N LYS A 2 18.41 -7.21 -9.58
CA LYS A 2 17.19 -6.60 -10.12
C LYS A 2 16.29 -6.09 -9.01
N LYS A 3 15.78 -4.89 -9.19
CA LYS A 3 14.78 -4.33 -8.28
C LYS A 3 13.43 -4.99 -8.52
N SER A 4 12.61 -4.98 -7.51
CA SER A 4 11.25 -5.51 -7.56
C SER A 4 10.26 -4.43 -7.14
N TYR A 5 9.03 -4.57 -7.61
CA TYR A 5 8.02 -3.54 -7.41
C TYR A 5 6.71 -4.14 -6.92
N TRP A 6 6.09 -3.47 -5.97
CA TRP A 6 4.68 -3.70 -5.66
C TRP A 6 3.87 -2.76 -6.56
N LEU A 7 3.00 -3.36 -7.35
CA LEU A 7 1.95 -2.64 -8.06
C LEU A 7 0.69 -2.92 -7.26
N LYS A 8 0.19 -1.93 -6.54
CA LYS A 8 -0.87 -2.18 -5.58
C LYS A 8 -2.01 -1.20 -5.69
N LYS A 9 -3.20 -1.68 -5.29
CA LYS A 9 -4.42 -0.89 -5.26
C LYS A 9 -5.26 -1.34 -4.08
N ILE A 10 -5.62 -0.40 -3.22
CA ILE A 10 -6.42 -0.67 -2.04
C ILE A 10 -7.66 0.21 -2.05
N SER A 11 -8.82 -0.38 -1.73
CA SER A 11 -10.06 0.37 -1.53
C SER A 11 -10.18 0.74 -0.07
N ILE A 12 -10.38 2.03 0.19
CA ILE A 12 -10.46 2.56 1.55
C ILE A 12 -11.79 3.28 1.72
N PRO A 13 -12.66 2.82 2.64
CA PRO A 13 -14.05 3.26 2.68
C PRO A 13 -14.30 4.62 3.31
N ASN A 14 -13.38 5.15 4.11
CA ASN A 14 -13.63 6.42 4.81
C ASN A 14 -12.34 7.16 5.11
N ALA A 15 -12.49 8.44 5.51
CA ALA A 15 -11.36 9.34 5.74
C ALA A 15 -10.48 8.90 6.91
N ASP A 16 -11.05 8.37 7.97
CA ASP A 16 -10.28 7.94 9.14
C ASP A 16 -9.32 6.81 8.77
N LEU A 17 -9.79 5.81 8.05
CA LEU A 17 -8.96 4.71 7.58
C LEU A 17 -7.93 5.18 6.55
N PHE A 18 -8.30 6.15 5.70
CA PHE A 18 -7.36 6.71 4.73
C PHE A 18 -6.19 7.40 5.43
N LEU A 19 -6.47 8.26 6.41
CA LEU A 19 -5.42 8.94 7.16
C LEU A 19 -4.57 7.96 7.96
N GLU A 20 -5.20 6.98 8.59
CA GLU A 20 -4.47 5.96 9.34
C GLU A 20 -3.54 5.17 8.42
N TYR A 21 -4.02 4.78 7.25
CA TYR A 21 -3.21 4.05 6.28
C TYR A 21 -1.97 4.86 5.87
N ILE A 22 -2.17 6.12 5.51
CA ILE A 22 -1.07 7.01 5.11
C ILE A 22 -0.05 7.17 6.25
N ARG A 23 -0.52 7.32 7.47
CA ARG A 23 0.35 7.57 8.64
C ARG A 23 1.03 6.31 9.17
N THR A 24 0.48 5.14 8.89
CA THR A 24 0.97 3.87 9.44
C THR A 24 1.70 3.04 8.39
N VAL A 25 1.07 2.79 7.25
CA VAL A 25 1.62 1.87 6.25
C VAL A 25 2.76 2.48 5.47
N ILE A 26 2.67 3.75 5.09
CA ILE A 26 3.73 4.38 4.30
C ILE A 26 5.04 4.48 5.08
N PRO A 27 5.07 4.96 6.33
CA PRO A 27 6.31 4.93 7.12
C PRO A 27 6.83 3.51 7.35
N TRP A 28 5.93 2.55 7.55
CA TRP A 28 6.32 1.15 7.72
C TRP A 28 6.98 0.60 6.45
N LEU A 29 6.42 0.88 5.26
CA LEU A 29 7.01 0.47 3.99
C LEU A 29 8.45 0.97 3.86
N LYS A 30 8.66 2.23 4.23
CA LYS A 30 10.01 2.81 4.22
C LYS A 30 10.94 2.06 5.16
N SER A 31 10.44 1.64 6.33
CA SER A 31 11.24 0.92 7.33
C SER A 31 11.66 -0.47 6.86
N VAL A 32 10.92 -1.08 5.95
CA VAL A 32 11.24 -2.40 5.39
C VAL A 32 11.88 -2.34 4.00
N GLY A 33 12.38 -1.16 3.62
CA GLY A 33 13.13 -0.99 2.38
C GLY A 33 12.31 -0.61 1.17
N GLY A 34 11.03 -0.30 1.33
CA GLY A 34 10.16 0.11 0.24
C GLY A 34 10.26 1.61 -0.02
N VAL A 35 10.29 1.99 -1.29
CA VAL A 35 10.27 3.40 -1.70
C VAL A 35 9.04 3.62 -2.56
N VAL A 36 8.14 4.49 -2.12
CA VAL A 36 6.95 4.85 -2.88
C VAL A 36 7.38 5.76 -4.03
N ILE A 37 7.30 5.26 -5.26
CA ILE A 37 7.70 6.01 -6.44
C ILE A 37 6.51 6.62 -7.19
N LYS A 38 5.29 6.16 -6.92
CA LYS A 38 4.08 6.74 -7.50
C LYS A 38 2.88 6.48 -6.60
N LYS A 39 2.01 7.49 -6.49
CA LYS A 39 0.70 7.37 -5.84
C LYS A 39 -0.38 7.87 -6.80
N ASP A 40 -1.52 7.18 -6.82
CA ASP A 40 -2.69 7.57 -7.58
C ASP A 40 -3.90 7.44 -6.69
N ILE A 41 -4.64 8.53 -6.52
CA ILE A 41 -5.79 8.60 -5.62
C ILE A 41 -7.05 8.81 -6.44
N ARG A 42 -8.04 7.93 -6.27
CA ARG A 42 -9.34 8.03 -6.92
C ARG A 42 -10.44 7.99 -5.87
N GLN A 43 -11.09 9.11 -5.65
CA GLN A 43 -12.24 9.18 -4.75
C GLN A 43 -13.51 8.78 -5.48
N ASP A 44 -14.44 8.18 -4.73
CA ASP A 44 -15.73 7.75 -5.26
C ASP A 44 -16.68 8.93 -5.48
N SER A 45 -16.42 10.08 -4.85
CA SER A 45 -17.23 11.29 -4.97
C SER A 45 -16.34 12.51 -5.17
N ASN A 46 -16.97 13.64 -5.53
CA ASN A 46 -16.26 14.92 -5.67
C ASN A 46 -16.14 15.68 -4.35
N SER A 47 -16.40 15.02 -3.23
CA SER A 47 -16.25 15.63 -1.91
C SER A 47 -14.81 16.02 -1.64
N ILE A 48 -14.59 17.11 -0.90
CA ILE A 48 -13.27 17.49 -0.42
C ILE A 48 -12.78 16.55 0.70
N ASN A 49 -13.72 15.81 1.30
CA ASN A 49 -13.40 14.78 2.29
C ASN A 49 -13.35 13.41 1.61
N TRP A 50 -12.57 12.50 2.18
CA TRP A 50 -12.50 11.14 1.67
C TRP A 50 -13.75 10.35 2.12
N ASP A 51 -14.65 10.08 1.19
CA ASP A 51 -15.87 9.29 1.43
C ASP A 51 -15.74 7.85 0.96
N GLY A 52 -14.56 7.46 0.55
CA GLY A 52 -14.30 6.16 -0.04
C GLY A 52 -13.61 6.34 -1.38
N GLY A 53 -12.88 5.33 -1.81
CA GLY A 53 -12.14 5.37 -3.05
C GLY A 53 -10.99 4.41 -3.05
N GLN A 54 -10.09 4.59 -4.00
CA GLN A 54 -8.96 3.71 -4.20
C GLN A 54 -7.65 4.47 -4.14
N LEU A 55 -6.67 3.85 -3.49
CA LEU A 55 -5.30 4.34 -3.44
C LEU A 55 -4.42 3.34 -4.19
N GLY A 56 -3.89 3.77 -5.33
CA GLY A 56 -2.92 3.01 -6.09
C GLY A 56 -1.52 3.47 -5.76
N MET A 57 -0.57 2.54 -5.70
CA MET A 57 0.82 2.87 -5.46
C MET A 57 1.76 1.95 -6.22
N ILE A 58 2.92 2.48 -6.58
CA ILE A 58 4.05 1.68 -7.05
C ILE A 58 5.14 1.85 -6.01
N ILE A 59 5.61 0.73 -5.46
CA ILE A 59 6.61 0.71 -4.40
C ILE A 59 7.81 -0.11 -4.88
N GLU A 60 8.99 0.51 -4.84
CA GLU A 60 10.23 -0.13 -5.25
C GLU A 60 10.91 -0.80 -4.08
N PHE A 61 11.40 -2.02 -4.28
CA PHE A 61 12.24 -2.76 -3.33
C PHE A 61 13.54 -3.16 -4.02
N ASP A 62 14.59 -3.32 -3.24
CA ASP A 62 15.91 -3.69 -3.78
C ASP A 62 15.94 -5.08 -4.41
N SER A 63 15.04 -5.97 -3.98
CA SER A 63 15.00 -7.33 -4.48
C SER A 63 13.60 -7.92 -4.39
N LYS A 64 13.36 -8.99 -5.13
CA LYS A 64 12.12 -9.76 -5.06
C LYS A 64 11.93 -10.35 -3.65
N LEU A 65 13.01 -10.77 -3.01
CA LEU A 65 12.95 -11.31 -1.66
C LEU A 65 12.45 -10.26 -0.67
N SER A 66 12.99 -9.05 -0.73
CA SER A 66 12.55 -7.95 0.13
C SER A 66 11.09 -7.60 -0.10
N ALA A 67 10.65 -7.54 -1.35
CA ALA A 67 9.25 -7.27 -1.72
C ALA A 67 8.32 -8.34 -1.15
N LYS A 68 8.69 -9.62 -1.27
CA LYS A 68 7.90 -10.73 -0.75
C LYS A 68 7.87 -10.75 0.76
N LYS A 69 9.00 -10.52 1.42
CA LYS A 69 9.06 -10.48 2.89
C LYS A 69 8.15 -9.41 3.45
N ALA A 70 8.14 -8.23 2.84
CA ALA A 70 7.25 -7.15 3.27
C ALA A 70 5.79 -7.55 3.11
N PHE A 71 5.42 -8.13 1.96
CA PHE A 71 4.04 -8.52 1.70
C PHE A 71 3.54 -9.59 2.68
N TYR A 72 4.36 -10.61 2.93
CA TYR A 72 3.98 -11.72 3.80
C TYR A 72 4.27 -11.45 5.28
N SER A 73 4.74 -10.27 5.64
CA SER A 73 4.99 -9.94 7.03
C SER A 73 3.69 -9.98 7.83
N GLU A 74 3.80 -10.47 9.04
CA GLU A 74 2.67 -10.55 9.96
C GLU A 74 2.10 -9.17 10.27
N VAL A 75 2.97 -8.18 10.39
CA VAL A 75 2.58 -6.80 10.65
C VAL A 75 1.64 -6.28 9.56
N PHE A 76 2.01 -6.45 8.30
CA PHE A 76 1.21 -5.95 7.17
C PHE A 76 -0.10 -6.73 7.02
N GLN A 77 -0.02 -8.05 7.04
CA GLN A 77 -1.20 -8.90 6.88
C GLN A 77 -2.20 -8.69 8.01
N ASN A 78 -1.70 -8.57 9.24
CA ASN A 78 -2.55 -8.32 10.40
C ASN A 78 -3.18 -6.94 10.37
N TYR A 79 -2.45 -5.94 9.89
CA TYR A 79 -2.99 -4.58 9.71
C TYR A 79 -4.22 -4.60 8.79
N LEU A 80 -4.11 -5.28 7.64
CA LEU A 80 -5.22 -5.38 6.69
C LEU A 80 -6.39 -6.16 7.28
N LYS A 81 -6.10 -7.29 7.92
CA LYS A 81 -7.13 -8.18 8.45
C LYS A 81 -7.95 -7.53 9.56
N THR A 82 -7.30 -6.84 10.50
CA THR A 82 -8.00 -6.21 11.63
C THR A 82 -8.87 -5.04 11.19
N ARG A 83 -8.62 -4.47 10.03
CA ARG A 83 -9.38 -3.35 9.48
C ARG A 83 -10.30 -3.75 8.33
N ASP A 84 -10.36 -5.05 8.04
CA ASP A 84 -11.16 -5.59 6.95
C ASP A 84 -10.82 -4.92 5.60
N LEU A 85 -9.53 -4.67 5.37
CA LEU A 85 -9.04 -4.10 4.13
C LEU A 85 -8.44 -5.17 3.24
N ILE A 86 -8.67 -5.06 1.94
CA ILE A 86 -8.07 -5.95 0.93
C ILE A 86 -7.16 -5.10 0.06
N ASP A 87 -5.88 -5.43 0.08
CA ASP A 87 -4.87 -4.76 -0.74
C ASP A 87 -4.48 -5.67 -1.89
N LEU A 88 -4.80 -5.26 -3.10
CA LEU A 88 -4.48 -6.03 -4.31
C LEU A 88 -3.05 -5.69 -4.72
N VAL A 89 -2.12 -6.59 -4.41
CA VAL A 89 -0.69 -6.38 -4.65
C VAL A 89 -0.20 -7.38 -5.69
N THR A 90 0.46 -6.86 -6.73
CA THR A 90 1.21 -7.67 -7.69
C THR A 90 2.69 -7.34 -7.52
N ILE A 91 3.51 -8.36 -7.38
CA ILE A 91 4.97 -8.19 -7.26
C ILE A 91 5.58 -8.48 -8.63
N SER A 92 6.24 -7.48 -9.19
CA SER A 92 6.87 -7.59 -10.52
C SER A 92 8.35 -7.25 -10.43
N THR A 93 9.13 -7.95 -11.24
CA THR A 93 10.58 -7.69 -11.39
C THR A 93 10.84 -7.36 -12.85
N PHE A 94 11.36 -6.18 -13.08
CA PHE A 94 11.66 -5.70 -14.44
C PHE A 94 13.13 -5.70 -14.74
#